data_f113ae4b2b1504e4238a7c901d41ce40
#
_entry.id   f113ae4b2b1504e4238a7c901d41ce40
#
_cell.length_a   1.000
_cell.length_b   1.000
_cell.length_c   1.000
_cell.angle_alpha   90.00
_cell.angle_beta   90.00
_cell.angle_gamma   90.00
#
_symmetry.space_group_name_H-M   'P 1'
#
loop_
_entity.id
_entity.type
_entity.pdbx_description
1 polymer ?
#
loop_
_entity_poly.entity_id
_entity_poly.type
_entity_poly.pdbx_seq_one_letter_code
_entity_poly.pdbx_strand_id
1 'polypeptide(L)'
;MTWTITYYSESVQAEILALPAGFLARYLRYSDRMEVYGPDLGMPQTRSMGDGLFELRLKAAEGVARVFYCTTVGRKIVILHQFTKKTDKTPPKELSKARRRMKEIKDAYSQRT
;
A
#
# COMPACT_ATOMS: atom_id res chain seq x y z
N MET A 1 -3.40 8.40 19.03
CA MET A 1 -2.61 9.06 17.97
C MET A 1 -2.90 8.38 16.65
N THR A 2 -2.99 9.16 15.59
CA THR A 2 -3.35 8.65 14.27
C THR A 2 -2.12 8.41 13.41
N TRP A 3 -2.31 7.61 12.37
CA TRP A 3 -1.30 7.39 11.34
C TRP A 3 -1.62 8.28 10.15
N THR A 4 -0.60 8.69 9.41
CA THR A 4 -0.77 9.54 8.22
C THR A 4 -0.44 8.71 6.98
N ILE A 5 -1.34 8.73 5.99
CA ILE A 5 -1.11 8.05 4.73
C ILE A 5 -0.54 9.04 3.72
N THR A 6 0.60 8.69 3.16
CA THR A 6 1.25 9.45 2.10
C THR A 6 1.52 8.53 0.92
N TYR A 7 2.04 9.08 -0.16
CA TYR A 7 2.24 8.34 -1.40
C TYR A 7 3.68 8.48 -1.86
N TYR A 8 4.20 7.42 -2.47
CA TYR A 8 5.54 7.42 -3.05
C TYR A 8 5.72 8.59 -4.04
N SER A 9 4.69 8.88 -4.84
CA SER A 9 4.70 9.96 -5.80
C SER A 9 3.28 10.42 -6.10
N GLU A 10 3.14 11.58 -6.75
CA GLU A 10 1.85 12.07 -7.21
C GLU A 10 1.23 11.11 -8.23
N SER A 11 2.06 10.45 -9.03
CA SER A 11 1.59 9.45 -10.00
C SER A 11 0.91 8.28 -9.30
N VAL A 12 1.51 7.78 -8.22
CA VAL A 12 0.93 6.67 -7.44
C VAL A 12 -0.41 7.11 -6.85
N GLN A 13 -0.48 8.30 -6.29
CA GLN A 13 -1.73 8.84 -5.74
C GLN A 13 -2.81 8.91 -6.81
N ALA A 14 -2.46 9.43 -7.98
CA ALA A 14 -3.40 9.53 -9.09
C ALA A 14 -3.89 8.15 -9.55
N GLU A 15 -3.00 7.16 -9.61
CA GLU A 15 -3.37 5.79 -9.97
C GLU A 15 -4.34 5.18 -8.97
N ILE A 16 -4.13 5.41 -7.67
CA ILE A 16 -5.04 4.92 -6.63
C ILE A 16 -6.42 5.57 -6.80
N LEU A 17 -6.45 6.89 -6.96
CA LEU A 17 -7.72 7.62 -7.09
C LEU A 17 -8.46 7.29 -8.40
N ALA A 18 -7.75 6.77 -9.39
CA ALA A 18 -8.33 6.35 -10.66
C ALA A 18 -8.75 4.87 -10.70
N LEU A 19 -8.62 4.15 -9.58
CA LEU A 19 -9.06 2.75 -9.51
C LEU A 19 -10.57 2.64 -9.80
N PRO A 20 -11.02 1.52 -10.40
CA PRO A 20 -12.45 1.26 -10.54
C PRO A 20 -13.21 1.46 -9.23
N ALA A 21 -14.45 1.89 -9.32
CA ALA A 21 -15.26 2.36 -8.19
C ALA A 21 -15.30 1.37 -7.01
N GLY A 22 -15.41 0.07 -7.28
CA GLY A 22 -15.45 -0.94 -6.21
C GLY A 22 -14.13 -1.04 -5.45
N PHE A 23 -13.02 -1.00 -6.17
CA PHE A 23 -11.70 -1.02 -5.55
C PHE A 23 -11.44 0.27 -4.77
N LEU A 24 -11.79 1.41 -5.36
CA LEU A 24 -11.59 2.70 -4.70
C LEU A 24 -12.39 2.79 -3.40
N ALA A 25 -13.64 2.33 -3.40
CA ALA A 25 -14.47 2.32 -2.20
C ALA A 25 -13.81 1.49 -1.08
N ARG A 26 -13.28 0.31 -1.42
CA ARG A 26 -12.56 -0.54 -0.45
C ARG A 26 -11.29 0.14 0.05
N TYR A 27 -10.53 0.76 -0.85
CA TYR A 27 -9.32 1.47 -0.47
C TYR A 27 -9.62 2.59 0.54
N LEU A 28 -10.62 3.41 0.26
CA LEU A 28 -10.98 4.52 1.15
C LEU A 28 -11.42 4.01 2.52
N ARG A 29 -12.21 2.94 2.56
CA ARG A 29 -12.64 2.33 3.81
C ARG A 29 -11.46 1.80 4.62
N TYR A 30 -10.56 1.05 3.99
CA TYR A 30 -9.42 0.47 4.70
C TYR A 30 -8.38 1.51 5.07
N SER A 31 -8.17 2.54 4.24
CA SER A 31 -7.25 3.61 4.58
C SER A 31 -7.72 4.40 5.79
N ASP A 32 -9.02 4.65 5.91
CA ASP A 32 -9.58 5.29 7.12
C ASP A 32 -9.29 4.45 8.36
N ARG A 33 -9.44 3.13 8.26
CA ARG A 33 -9.16 2.23 9.38
C ARG A 33 -7.67 2.20 9.71
N MET A 34 -6.80 2.22 8.70
CA MET A 34 -5.35 2.25 8.92
C MET A 34 -4.90 3.54 9.61
N GLU A 35 -5.56 4.65 9.36
CA GLU A 35 -5.26 5.90 10.04
C GLU A 35 -5.50 5.80 11.55
N VAL A 36 -6.48 4.99 11.97
CA VAL A 36 -6.81 4.80 13.37
C VAL A 36 -6.02 3.66 14.01
N TYR A 37 -5.95 2.51 13.34
CA TYR A 37 -5.43 1.26 13.91
C TYR A 37 -4.01 0.91 13.45
N GLY A 38 -3.46 1.64 12.49
CA GLY A 38 -2.11 1.38 11.99
C GLY A 38 -2.10 0.52 10.74
N PRO A 39 -0.89 0.16 10.28
CA PRO A 39 -0.71 -0.48 8.97
C PRO A 39 -1.20 -1.91 8.87
N ASP A 40 -1.31 -2.62 10.00
CA ASP A 40 -1.67 -4.04 9.98
C ASP A 40 -3.10 -4.23 10.47
N LEU A 41 -4.03 -4.38 9.53
CA LEU A 41 -5.44 -4.64 9.85
C LEU A 41 -5.74 -6.14 9.99
N GLY A 42 -4.72 -6.99 9.78
CA GLY A 42 -4.88 -8.44 9.80
C GLY A 42 -5.39 -9.01 8.50
N MET A 43 -5.29 -10.34 8.38
CA MET A 43 -5.81 -11.07 7.22
C MET A 43 -7.34 -11.08 7.26
N PRO A 44 -8.01 -11.06 6.12
CA PRO A 44 -7.46 -11.09 4.76
C PRO A 44 -7.16 -9.72 4.15
N GLN A 45 -7.43 -8.61 4.86
CA GLN A 45 -7.29 -7.26 4.32
C GLN A 45 -5.83 -6.87 4.11
N THR A 46 -4.98 -7.16 5.07
CA THR A 46 -3.55 -6.81 4.98
C THR A 46 -2.69 -8.03 5.23
N ARG A 47 -1.50 -8.03 4.64
CA ARG A 47 -0.54 -9.12 4.82
C ARG A 47 0.88 -8.56 4.78
N SER A 48 1.71 -9.01 5.75
CA SER A 48 3.13 -8.69 5.70
C SER A 48 3.81 -9.48 4.59
N MET A 49 4.62 -8.78 3.80
CA MET A 49 5.41 -9.40 2.72
C MET A 49 6.87 -9.59 3.14
N GLY A 50 7.21 -9.27 4.40
CA GLY A 50 8.57 -9.33 4.90
C GLY A 50 9.29 -8.00 4.75
N ASP A 51 10.30 -7.79 5.61
CA ASP A 51 11.21 -6.62 5.58
C ASP A 51 10.48 -5.27 5.68
N GLY A 52 9.30 -5.24 6.29
CA GLY A 52 8.54 -4.01 6.47
C GLY A 52 7.62 -3.64 5.33
N LEU A 53 7.52 -4.49 4.31
CA LEU A 53 6.59 -4.30 3.21
C LEU A 53 5.25 -4.97 3.52
N PHE A 54 4.16 -4.27 3.26
CA PHE A 54 2.79 -4.78 3.44
C PHE A 54 2.02 -4.75 2.14
N GLU A 55 1.03 -5.63 2.05
CA GLU A 55 0.10 -5.69 0.92
C GLU A 55 -1.32 -5.48 1.44
N LEU A 56 -2.05 -4.54 0.84
CA LEU A 56 -3.47 -4.32 1.10
C LEU A 56 -4.26 -4.97 -0.04
N ARG A 57 -5.20 -5.83 0.31
CA ARG A 57 -6.02 -6.55 -0.64
C ARG A 57 -7.37 -5.86 -0.80
N LEU A 58 -7.68 -5.45 -2.03
CA LEU A 58 -8.96 -4.83 -2.37
C LEU A 58 -9.78 -5.83 -3.18
N LYS A 59 -10.72 -6.50 -2.51
CA LYS A 59 -11.60 -7.47 -3.18
C LYS A 59 -12.95 -6.81 -3.43
N ALA A 60 -13.38 -6.81 -4.69
CA ALA A 60 -14.64 -6.22 -5.11
C ALA A 60 -15.20 -7.00 -6.29
N ALA A 61 -16.36 -6.59 -6.80
CA ALA A 61 -16.99 -7.26 -7.95
C ALA A 61 -16.08 -7.26 -9.19
N GLU A 62 -15.22 -6.24 -9.32
CA GLU A 62 -14.27 -6.12 -10.43
C GLU A 62 -13.10 -7.10 -10.36
N GLY A 63 -12.92 -7.77 -9.23
CA GLY A 63 -11.84 -8.72 -9.02
C GLY A 63 -11.04 -8.42 -7.76
N VAL A 64 -9.70 -8.49 -7.85
CA VAL A 64 -8.81 -8.22 -6.73
C VAL A 64 -7.71 -7.26 -7.17
N ALA A 65 -7.63 -6.11 -6.53
CA ALA A 65 -6.51 -5.19 -6.67
C ALA A 65 -5.62 -5.29 -5.43
N ARG A 66 -4.34 -5.01 -5.59
CA ARG A 66 -3.36 -5.05 -4.50
C ARG A 66 -2.64 -3.72 -4.41
N VAL A 67 -2.44 -3.26 -3.19
CA VAL A 67 -1.72 -2.03 -2.90
C VAL A 67 -0.57 -2.36 -1.97
N PHE A 68 0.66 -2.06 -2.38
CA PHE A 68 1.84 -2.25 -1.54
C PHE A 68 2.14 -0.97 -0.79
N TYR A 69 2.52 -1.11 0.47
CA TYR A 69 2.87 0.03 1.31
C TYR A 69 3.88 -0.37 2.38
N CYS A 70 4.55 0.64 2.93
CA CYS A 70 5.47 0.46 4.06
C CYS A 70 5.21 1.55 5.07
N THR A 71 5.94 1.50 6.19
CA THR A 71 5.84 2.52 7.22
C THR A 71 7.19 3.22 7.39
N THR A 72 7.13 4.45 7.83
CA THR A 72 8.31 5.24 8.20
C THR A 72 8.10 5.83 9.58
N VAL A 73 9.17 6.42 10.14
CA VAL A 73 9.11 7.05 11.46
C VAL A 73 8.03 8.15 11.47
N GLY A 74 7.47 8.41 12.64
CA GLY A 74 6.42 9.42 12.80
C GLY A 74 5.03 8.93 12.43
N ARG A 75 4.79 7.61 12.47
CA ARG A 75 3.49 6.99 12.17
C ARG A 75 3.01 7.32 10.76
N LYS A 76 3.89 7.16 9.78
CA LYS A 76 3.54 7.39 8.38
C LYS A 76 3.45 6.08 7.63
N ILE A 77 2.39 5.95 6.83
CA ILE A 77 2.18 4.84 5.90
C ILE A 77 2.40 5.40 4.50
N VAL A 78 3.33 4.81 3.75
CA VAL A 78 3.67 5.27 2.40
C VAL A 78 3.17 4.26 1.39
N ILE A 79 2.22 4.69 0.56
CA ILE A 79 1.69 3.85 -0.53
C ILE A 79 2.71 3.85 -1.66
N LEU A 80 3.16 2.66 -2.04
CA LEU A 80 4.29 2.47 -2.96
C LEU A 80 3.87 2.12 -4.39
N HIS A 81 2.83 1.28 -4.52
CA HIS A 81 2.48 0.72 -5.83
C HIS A 81 1.11 0.04 -5.75
N GLN A 82 0.41 -0.01 -6.86
CA GLN A 82 -0.84 -0.75 -6.97
C GLN A 82 -0.86 -1.54 -8.28
N PHE A 83 -1.60 -2.64 -8.29
CA PHE A 83 -1.87 -3.38 -9.52
C PHE A 83 -3.12 -4.23 -9.34
N THR A 84 -3.78 -4.54 -10.44
CA THR A 84 -4.95 -5.42 -10.44
C THR A 84 -4.51 -6.83 -10.80
N LYS A 85 -4.91 -7.81 -9.99
CA LYS A 85 -4.52 -9.20 -10.17
C LYS A 85 -5.54 -9.96 -11.00
N LYS A 86 -5.01 -10.87 -11.83
CA LYS A 86 -5.83 -11.88 -12.51
C LYS A 86 -5.62 -13.27 -11.91
N THR A 87 -4.61 -13.44 -11.04
CA THR A 87 -4.27 -14.71 -10.40
C THR A 87 -4.05 -14.50 -8.91
N ASP A 88 -4.01 -15.57 -8.13
CA ASP A 88 -3.81 -15.50 -6.69
C ASP A 88 -2.40 -15.12 -6.28
N LYS A 89 -1.43 -15.34 -7.17
CA LYS A 89 -0.02 -15.06 -6.87
C LYS A 89 0.35 -13.63 -7.25
N THR A 90 1.16 -12.99 -6.41
CA THR A 90 1.74 -11.68 -6.73
C THR A 90 2.84 -11.87 -7.77
N PRO A 91 2.73 -11.24 -8.95
CA PRO A 91 3.80 -11.34 -9.94
C PRO A 91 5.12 -10.79 -9.40
N PRO A 92 6.24 -11.49 -9.60
CA PRO A 92 7.55 -11.01 -9.09
C PRO A 92 7.91 -9.60 -9.54
N LYS A 93 7.51 -9.22 -10.73
CA LYS A 93 7.75 -7.87 -11.27
C LYS A 93 7.11 -6.79 -10.42
N GLU A 94 5.87 -7.02 -9.97
CA GLU A 94 5.14 -6.06 -9.14
C GLU A 94 5.76 -5.96 -7.75
N LEU A 95 6.12 -7.09 -7.18
CA LEU A 95 6.77 -7.15 -5.87
C LEU A 95 8.14 -6.46 -5.91
N SER A 96 8.93 -6.71 -6.95
CA SER A 96 10.26 -6.08 -7.11
C SER A 96 10.15 -4.55 -7.20
N LYS A 97 9.15 -4.07 -7.92
CA LYS A 97 8.90 -2.63 -8.06
C LYS A 97 8.57 -2.01 -6.70
N ALA A 98 7.72 -2.68 -5.92
CA ALA A 98 7.36 -2.19 -4.59
C ALA A 98 8.58 -2.17 -3.66
N ARG A 99 9.41 -3.21 -3.67
CA ARG A 99 10.61 -3.27 -2.83
C ARG A 99 11.63 -2.21 -3.21
N ARG A 100 11.81 -1.94 -4.50
CA ARG A 100 12.72 -0.88 -4.96
C ARG A 100 12.25 0.47 -4.44
N ARG A 101 10.96 0.76 -4.56
CA ARG A 101 10.39 2.03 -4.10
C ARG A 101 10.49 2.17 -2.58
N MET A 102 10.26 1.07 -1.86
CA MET A 102 10.42 1.07 -0.40
C MET A 102 11.85 1.41 -0.01
N LYS A 103 12.83 0.83 -0.71
CA LYS A 103 14.24 1.12 -0.44
C LYS A 103 14.53 2.61 -0.67
N GLU A 104 14.03 3.19 -1.74
CA GLU A 104 14.20 4.62 -2.01
C GLU A 104 13.65 5.48 -0.86
N ILE A 105 12.46 5.14 -0.37
CA ILE A 105 11.84 5.87 0.73
C ILE A 105 12.68 5.75 2.00
N LYS A 106 13.13 4.55 2.35
CA LYS A 106 13.93 4.32 3.56
C LYS A 106 15.29 4.99 3.48
N ASP A 107 15.93 4.95 2.31
CA ASP A 107 17.22 5.62 2.10
C ASP A 107 17.07 7.14 2.25
N ALA A 108 16.00 7.72 1.72
CA ALA A 108 15.74 9.15 1.85
C ALA A 108 15.57 9.57 3.31
N TYR A 109 14.88 8.75 4.12
CA TYR A 109 14.72 9.03 5.55
C TYR A 109 16.06 8.89 6.31
N SER A 110 16.87 7.90 5.96
CA SER A 110 18.18 7.71 6.58
C SER A 110 19.12 8.89 6.33
N GLN A 111 19.04 9.50 5.16
CA GLN A 111 19.89 10.64 4.79
C GLN A 111 19.51 11.92 5.53
N ARG A 112 18.32 11.99 6.11
CA ARG A 112 17.87 13.17 6.88
C ARG A 112 18.34 13.17 8.31
N THR A 113 18.84 12.06 8.78
CA THR A 113 19.39 11.96 10.14
C THR A 113 20.90 12.01 10.10
#